data_a52e6287b1d96a5bd44b350ad7427445
#
_entry.id   a52e6287b1d96a5bd44b350ad7427445
#
_cell.length_a   1.000
_cell.length_b   1.000
_cell.length_c   1.000
_cell.angle_alpha   90.00
_cell.angle_beta   90.00
_cell.angle_gamma   90.00
#
_symmetry.space_group_name_H-M   'P 1'
#
loop_
_entity.id
_entity.type
_entity.pdbx_description
1 polymer ?
#
loop_
_entity_poly.entity_id
_entity_poly.type
_entity_poly.pdbx_seq_one_letter_code
_entity_poly.pdbx_strand_id
1 'polypeptide(L)'
;DELFAGDELTMDTGLVELAYRDSGVHALATAPLSLDLESTMHVNLSKGEMKLVVPPQGIGFVVDTPERKITDLGTSFVVKANESGSRVLVLDGQIAINGEDGNDEQRMFAGDLAKFSRDGKTQLHSDMPPNIAELTAISLSPESRSLRGRILGFEGSPVIPRQKRNQDVIAWQILPLVKSGFTDRASLDAMKEGSPLRFSGIAGNFKTFPDRAGLAPYSREYGWLAWYQGTVSPPKKGRYRFWGYADNHLLVAINEKPVFEGSRRDSPFKELGIPRTNHPSYPCLNAMAGFACGPWFDLEGDSVQLDLVFGEIMNHQTSGLLLIEREGEVYEETKWGQPRWSLFLTEVLSKEEIAELENLRHQLEMKLLGSFSVSEEAIWEVTNE
;
A
#
# COMPACT_ATOMS: atom_id res chain seq x y z
N ASP A 1 1.37 -24.23 -14.73
CA ASP A 1 1.48 -25.62 -14.29
C ASP A 1 0.60 -25.81 -13.06
N GLU A 2 0.12 -27.02 -12.83
CA GLU A 2 -0.70 -27.37 -11.67
C GLU A 2 0.14 -28.24 -10.72
N LEU A 3 0.13 -27.90 -9.44
CA LEU A 3 0.83 -28.62 -8.38
C LEU A 3 -0.20 -29.24 -7.42
N PHE A 4 0.15 -30.34 -6.83
CA PHE A 4 -0.69 -31.11 -5.92
C PHE A 4 -0.04 -31.26 -4.55
N ALA A 5 -0.84 -31.64 -3.55
CA ALA A 5 -0.31 -32.00 -2.25
C ALA A 5 0.67 -33.18 -2.37
N GLY A 6 1.83 -33.03 -1.78
CA GLY A 6 2.98 -33.95 -1.88
C GLY A 6 4.00 -33.56 -2.96
N ASP A 7 3.75 -32.52 -3.74
CA ASP A 7 4.76 -32.03 -4.71
C ASP A 7 5.79 -31.16 -4.03
N GLU A 8 7.03 -31.27 -4.50
CA GLU A 8 8.16 -30.42 -4.11
C GLU A 8 8.44 -29.42 -5.22
N LEU A 9 8.64 -28.16 -4.84
CA LEU A 9 9.01 -27.07 -5.74
C LEU A 9 10.40 -26.54 -5.38
N THR A 10 11.34 -26.72 -6.27
CA THR A 10 12.71 -26.18 -6.13
C THR A 10 13.04 -25.22 -7.27
N MET A 11 13.70 -24.10 -6.94
CA MET A 11 14.13 -23.10 -7.91
C MET A 11 15.47 -22.49 -7.50
N ASP A 12 16.40 -22.38 -8.43
CA ASP A 12 17.70 -21.72 -8.19
C ASP A 12 17.62 -20.21 -8.44
N THR A 13 16.81 -19.79 -9.39
CA THR A 13 16.64 -18.38 -9.77
C THR A 13 15.20 -18.10 -10.15
N GLY A 14 14.76 -16.84 -10.01
CA GLY A 14 13.46 -16.39 -10.46
C GLY A 14 12.42 -16.21 -9.35
N LEU A 15 11.19 -16.10 -9.75
CA LEU A 15 10.02 -15.86 -8.93
C LEU A 15 8.89 -16.79 -9.39
N VAL A 16 8.11 -17.30 -8.44
CA VAL A 16 6.91 -18.08 -8.72
C VAL A 16 5.72 -17.53 -7.92
N GLU A 17 4.58 -17.47 -8.57
CA GLU A 17 3.29 -17.20 -7.93
C GLU A 17 2.53 -18.52 -7.78
N LEU A 18 2.06 -18.79 -6.56
CA LEU A 18 1.25 -19.94 -6.21
C LEU A 18 -0.14 -19.45 -5.80
N ALA A 19 -1.18 -20.00 -6.42
CA ALA A 19 -2.58 -19.75 -6.06
C ALA A 19 -3.21 -21.04 -5.54
N TYR A 20 -3.61 -21.02 -4.27
CA TYR A 20 -4.27 -22.14 -3.63
C TYR A 20 -5.77 -22.07 -3.90
N ARG A 21 -6.30 -22.96 -4.74
CA ARG A 21 -7.68 -22.89 -5.26
C ARG A 21 -8.74 -22.90 -4.16
N ASP A 22 -8.60 -23.80 -3.19
CA ASP A 22 -9.63 -24.01 -2.16
C ASP A 22 -9.64 -22.91 -1.11
N SER A 23 -8.47 -22.46 -0.69
CA SER A 23 -8.31 -21.43 0.34
C SER A 23 -8.27 -20.01 -0.21
N GLY A 24 -8.04 -19.86 -1.52
CA GLY A 24 -7.82 -18.57 -2.15
C GLY A 24 -6.55 -17.85 -1.68
N VAL A 25 -5.64 -18.56 -1.00
CA VAL A 25 -4.34 -18.01 -0.60
C VAL A 25 -3.48 -17.79 -1.82
N HIS A 26 -2.85 -16.61 -1.88
CA HIS A 26 -1.83 -16.28 -2.86
C HIS A 26 -0.49 -16.19 -2.19
N ALA A 27 0.49 -16.87 -2.76
CA ALA A 27 1.87 -16.82 -2.30
C ALA A 27 2.79 -16.43 -3.45
N LEU A 28 3.67 -15.46 -3.18
CA LEU A 28 4.74 -15.05 -4.09
C LEU A 28 6.05 -15.51 -3.48
N ALA A 29 6.75 -16.41 -4.13
CA ALA A 29 8.00 -16.97 -3.62
C ALA A 29 9.18 -16.67 -4.53
N THR A 30 10.35 -16.43 -3.91
CA THR A 30 11.60 -16.08 -4.61
C THR A 30 12.67 -17.13 -4.40
N ALA A 31 13.39 -17.38 -5.47
CA ALA A 31 14.57 -18.23 -5.45
C ALA A 31 15.78 -17.57 -4.70
N PRO A 32 16.73 -18.36 -4.17
CA PRO A 32 16.69 -19.81 -4.18
C PRO A 32 15.56 -20.36 -3.30
N LEU A 33 14.76 -21.29 -3.82
CA LEU A 33 13.53 -21.78 -3.17
C LEU A 33 13.57 -23.31 -3.03
N SER A 34 13.12 -23.79 -1.89
CA SER A 34 12.75 -25.19 -1.66
C SER A 34 11.50 -25.21 -0.78
N LEU A 35 10.42 -25.72 -1.32
CA LEU A 35 9.08 -25.69 -0.78
C LEU A 35 8.37 -27.03 -1.02
N ASP A 36 7.80 -27.64 0.03
CA ASP A 36 7.00 -28.85 -0.05
C ASP A 36 5.52 -28.47 0.17
N LEU A 37 4.64 -28.90 -0.73
CA LEU A 37 3.22 -28.67 -0.65
C LEU A 37 2.55 -29.79 0.15
N GLU A 38 2.40 -29.63 1.46
CA GLU A 38 1.83 -30.65 2.34
C GLU A 38 0.33 -30.83 2.13
N SER A 39 -0.38 -29.71 1.88
CA SER A 39 -1.82 -29.72 1.59
C SER A 39 -2.26 -28.41 0.94
N THR A 40 -3.56 -28.27 0.66
CA THR A 40 -4.17 -27.01 0.19
C THR A 40 -4.13 -25.87 1.22
N MET A 41 -3.76 -26.18 2.47
CA MET A 41 -3.70 -25.24 3.60
C MET A 41 -2.36 -25.26 4.34
N HIS A 42 -1.36 -26.00 3.82
CA HIS A 42 -0.12 -26.21 4.54
C HIS A 42 1.07 -26.38 3.58
N VAL A 43 2.13 -25.61 3.84
CA VAL A 43 3.40 -25.69 3.11
C VAL A 43 4.57 -25.78 4.08
N ASN A 44 5.65 -26.43 3.65
CA ASN A 44 6.92 -26.45 4.34
C ASN A 44 7.94 -25.67 3.52
N LEU A 45 8.44 -24.55 4.06
CA LEU A 45 9.45 -23.68 3.46
C LEU A 45 10.80 -23.98 4.07
N SER A 46 11.58 -24.80 3.44
CA SER A 46 12.94 -25.15 3.90
C SER A 46 14.00 -24.10 3.49
N LYS A 47 13.78 -23.42 2.36
CA LYS A 47 14.65 -22.36 1.84
C LYS A 47 13.89 -21.40 0.94
N GLY A 48 14.17 -20.12 1.08
CA GLY A 48 13.59 -19.08 0.23
C GLY A 48 12.92 -17.97 0.99
N GLU A 49 12.27 -17.10 0.26
CA GLU A 49 11.43 -16.04 0.83
C GLU A 49 10.06 -16.10 0.17
N MET A 50 9.01 -16.16 0.97
CA MET A 50 7.65 -16.27 0.50
C MET A 50 6.78 -15.21 1.18
N LYS A 51 6.07 -14.42 0.38
CA LYS A 51 5.00 -13.54 0.84
C LYS A 51 3.67 -14.22 0.61
N LEU A 52 2.83 -14.20 1.65
CA LEU A 52 1.49 -14.75 1.60
C LEU A 52 0.45 -13.64 1.79
N VAL A 53 -0.65 -13.77 1.07
CA VAL A 53 -1.88 -13.01 1.26
C VAL A 53 -2.99 -14.01 1.50
N VAL A 54 -3.56 -13.99 2.69
CA VAL A 54 -4.54 -14.98 3.13
C VAL A 54 -5.91 -14.32 3.24
N PRO A 55 -6.85 -14.66 2.34
CA PRO A 55 -8.22 -14.18 2.43
C PRO A 55 -9.00 -14.89 3.55
N PRO A 56 -10.20 -14.40 3.92
CA PRO A 56 -10.96 -14.95 5.03
C PRO A 56 -11.21 -16.47 4.97
N GLN A 57 -11.39 -17.03 3.77
CA GLN A 57 -11.57 -18.48 3.59
C GLN A 57 -10.28 -19.28 3.75
N GLY A 58 -9.12 -18.64 3.74
CA GLY A 58 -7.80 -19.24 3.93
C GLY A 58 -7.28 -19.15 5.36
N ILE A 59 -8.03 -18.55 6.29
CA ILE A 59 -7.63 -18.45 7.71
C ILE A 59 -7.28 -19.84 8.25
N GLY A 60 -6.15 -19.93 8.93
CA GLY A 60 -5.59 -21.19 9.40
C GLY A 60 -4.55 -21.79 8.45
N PHE A 61 -4.18 -21.07 7.37
CA PHE A 61 -3.07 -21.51 6.51
C PHE A 61 -1.77 -21.62 7.30
N VAL A 62 -1.02 -22.67 7.06
CA VAL A 62 0.18 -22.99 7.82
C VAL A 62 1.42 -22.90 6.93
N VAL A 63 2.45 -22.25 7.44
CA VAL A 63 3.80 -22.29 6.89
C VAL A 63 4.74 -22.87 7.94
N ASP A 64 5.25 -24.06 7.69
CA ASP A 64 6.33 -24.59 8.49
C ASP A 64 7.67 -24.12 7.95
N THR A 65 8.56 -23.78 8.86
CA THR A 65 9.98 -23.54 8.60
C THR A 65 10.78 -24.54 9.44
N PRO A 66 12.09 -24.72 9.17
CA PRO A 66 12.90 -25.62 10.00
C PRO A 66 12.87 -25.30 11.51
N GLU A 67 12.57 -24.05 11.87
CA GLU A 67 12.59 -23.59 13.26
C GLU A 67 11.21 -23.47 13.89
N ARG A 68 10.18 -23.11 13.11
CA ARG A 68 8.87 -22.72 13.67
C ARG A 68 7.74 -23.04 12.72
N LYS A 69 6.60 -23.33 13.33
CA LYS A 69 5.30 -23.41 12.68
C LYS A 69 4.59 -22.07 12.81
N ILE A 70 4.18 -21.51 11.68
CA ILE A 70 3.51 -20.22 11.55
C ILE A 70 2.10 -20.49 11.05
N THR A 71 1.08 -20.09 11.83
CA THR A 71 -0.32 -20.24 11.47
C THR A 71 -0.92 -18.87 11.22
N ASP A 72 -1.52 -18.71 10.06
CA ASP A 72 -2.26 -17.50 9.70
C ASP A 72 -3.56 -17.36 10.51
N LEU A 73 -3.87 -16.12 10.90
CA LEU A 73 -5.12 -15.76 11.58
C LEU A 73 -5.90 -14.66 10.82
N GLY A 74 -5.70 -14.57 9.50
CA GLY A 74 -6.33 -13.56 8.64
C GLY A 74 -5.35 -12.43 8.29
N THR A 75 -4.30 -12.75 7.52
CA THR A 75 -3.11 -11.92 7.43
C THR A 75 -2.53 -11.80 6.03
N SER A 76 -1.60 -10.82 5.95
CA SER A 76 -0.51 -10.89 4.99
C SER A 76 0.82 -10.86 5.75
N PHE A 77 1.72 -11.74 5.37
CA PHE A 77 3.01 -11.86 6.04
C PHE A 77 4.09 -12.38 5.08
N VAL A 78 5.35 -12.13 5.45
CA VAL A 78 6.52 -12.63 4.73
C VAL A 78 7.25 -13.62 5.62
N VAL A 79 7.56 -14.79 5.08
CA VAL A 79 8.42 -15.80 5.71
C VAL A 79 9.68 -15.96 4.89
N LYS A 80 10.82 -16.01 5.55
CA LYS A 80 12.09 -16.34 4.92
C LYS A 80 12.79 -17.43 5.71
N ALA A 81 13.25 -18.46 5.02
CA ALA A 81 14.05 -19.53 5.57
C ALA A 81 15.40 -19.63 4.84
N ASN A 82 16.48 -19.88 5.56
CA ASN A 82 17.81 -20.11 5.02
C ASN A 82 18.66 -20.94 5.99
N GLU A 83 19.92 -21.14 5.66
CA GLU A 83 20.86 -21.94 6.48
C GLU A 83 21.11 -21.34 7.88
N SER A 84 20.92 -20.06 8.09
CA SER A 84 21.14 -19.40 9.39
C SER A 84 19.90 -19.36 10.28
N GLY A 85 18.74 -19.72 9.76
CA GLY A 85 17.45 -19.72 10.47
C GLY A 85 16.31 -19.15 9.63
N SER A 86 15.18 -18.88 10.28
CA SER A 86 14.03 -18.29 9.65
C SER A 86 13.63 -16.95 10.26
N ARG A 87 12.84 -16.18 9.51
CA ARG A 87 12.22 -14.94 9.99
C ARG A 87 10.82 -14.82 9.46
N VAL A 88 9.96 -14.17 10.23
CA VAL A 88 8.62 -13.80 9.82
C VAL A 88 8.39 -12.33 10.11
N LEU A 89 7.79 -11.63 9.14
CA LEU A 89 7.34 -10.25 9.25
C LEU A 89 5.84 -10.23 8.99
N VAL A 90 5.07 -9.74 9.93
CA VAL A 90 3.62 -9.54 9.76
C VAL A 90 3.40 -8.19 9.09
N LEU A 91 2.81 -8.20 7.90
CA LEU A 91 2.51 -6.98 7.16
C LEU A 91 1.15 -6.41 7.55
N ASP A 92 0.18 -7.31 7.80
CA ASP A 92 -1.19 -6.96 8.20
C ASP A 92 -1.84 -8.11 8.96
N GLY A 93 -2.78 -7.78 9.89
CA GLY A 93 -3.52 -8.74 10.71
C GLY A 93 -2.68 -9.38 11.80
N GLN A 94 -2.81 -10.68 11.99
CA GLN A 94 -2.10 -11.42 13.05
C GLN A 94 -1.77 -12.85 12.63
N ILE A 95 -0.65 -13.37 13.13
CA ILE A 95 -0.25 -14.76 13.01
C ILE A 95 -0.04 -15.36 14.39
N ALA A 96 -0.10 -16.69 14.47
CA ALA A 96 0.30 -17.45 15.63
C ALA A 96 1.58 -18.24 15.31
N ILE A 97 2.54 -18.21 16.24
CA ILE A 97 3.78 -18.99 16.15
C ILE A 97 3.80 -19.96 17.31
N ASN A 98 3.99 -21.25 17.03
CA ASN A 98 4.13 -22.24 18.08
C ASN A 98 5.51 -22.17 18.71
N GLY A 99 5.56 -22.22 20.05
CA GLY A 99 6.79 -22.32 20.84
C GLY A 99 7.57 -23.59 20.56
N GLU A 100 8.83 -23.63 21.03
CA GLU A 100 9.73 -24.79 20.86
C GLU A 100 9.14 -26.10 21.40
N ASP A 101 8.34 -26.03 22.46
CA ASP A 101 7.73 -27.17 23.12
C ASP A 101 6.29 -27.48 22.59
N GLY A 102 5.81 -26.74 21.57
CA GLY A 102 4.49 -26.90 21.00
C GLY A 102 3.33 -26.45 21.90
N ASN A 103 3.60 -25.98 23.09
CA ASN A 103 2.60 -25.64 24.11
C ASN A 103 2.34 -24.12 24.27
N ASP A 104 3.26 -23.27 23.83
CA ASP A 104 3.12 -21.81 23.91
C ASP A 104 2.90 -21.22 22.51
N GLU A 105 1.66 -20.81 22.24
CA GLU A 105 1.31 -20.06 21.06
C GLU A 105 1.60 -18.57 21.30
N GLN A 106 2.54 -18.03 20.54
CA GLN A 106 2.83 -16.61 20.56
C GLN A 106 2.15 -15.91 19.39
N ARG A 107 1.37 -14.88 19.66
CA ARG A 107 0.74 -14.05 18.64
C ARG A 107 1.64 -12.90 18.24
N MET A 108 1.69 -12.64 16.95
CA MET A 108 2.34 -11.49 16.36
C MET A 108 1.33 -10.68 15.55
N PHE A 109 1.49 -9.38 15.54
CA PHE A 109 0.60 -8.41 14.90
C PHE A 109 1.30 -7.65 13.80
N ALA A 110 0.54 -6.92 12.99
CA ALA A 110 1.09 -6.08 11.94
C ALA A 110 2.24 -5.18 12.45
N GLY A 111 3.38 -5.23 11.76
CA GLY A 111 4.62 -4.54 12.13
C GLY A 111 5.60 -5.38 12.95
N ASP A 112 5.18 -6.52 13.51
CA ASP A 112 6.09 -7.39 14.26
C ASP A 112 7.01 -8.18 13.33
N LEU A 113 8.29 -8.25 13.71
CA LEU A 113 9.31 -9.06 13.08
C LEU A 113 9.88 -10.05 14.11
N ALA A 114 9.83 -11.33 13.80
CA ALA A 114 10.53 -12.36 14.56
C ALA A 114 11.65 -12.99 13.73
N LYS A 115 12.76 -13.28 14.40
CA LYS A 115 13.89 -14.05 13.85
C LYS A 115 14.11 -15.27 14.74
N PHE A 116 14.23 -16.41 14.10
CA PHE A 116 14.44 -17.71 14.73
C PHE A 116 15.76 -18.26 14.26
N SER A 117 16.68 -18.43 15.17
CA SER A 117 17.98 -19.03 14.89
C SER A 117 17.90 -20.55 15.08
N ARG A 118 18.74 -21.29 14.38
CA ARG A 118 18.82 -22.76 14.52
C ARG A 118 19.23 -23.25 15.92
N ASP A 119 19.85 -22.38 16.73
CA ASP A 119 20.18 -22.65 18.13
C ASP A 119 19.00 -22.43 19.08
N GLY A 120 17.79 -22.26 18.54
CA GLY A 120 16.54 -22.10 19.30
C GLY A 120 16.24 -20.67 19.74
N LYS A 121 17.15 -19.72 19.57
CA LYS A 121 16.92 -18.35 20.02
C LYS A 121 15.90 -17.63 19.16
N THR A 122 14.95 -17.00 19.82
CA THR A 122 13.95 -16.11 19.21
C THR A 122 14.29 -14.65 19.53
N GLN A 123 14.36 -13.82 18.51
CA GLN A 123 14.45 -12.36 18.65
C GLN A 123 13.20 -11.74 18.09
N LEU A 124 12.43 -11.05 18.96
CA LEU A 124 11.24 -10.30 18.59
C LEU A 124 11.58 -8.82 18.48
N HIS A 125 11.12 -8.22 17.42
CA HIS A 125 11.16 -6.78 17.24
C HIS A 125 9.75 -6.31 16.95
N SER A 126 9.18 -5.49 17.82
CA SER A 126 7.86 -4.87 17.65
C SER A 126 7.91 -3.56 16.86
N ASP A 127 9.02 -3.28 16.23
CA ASP A 127 9.16 -2.12 15.36
C ASP A 127 9.30 -2.58 13.91
N MET A 128 8.44 -2.04 13.04
CA MET A 128 8.72 -2.11 11.59
C MET A 128 10.17 -1.66 11.36
N PRO A 129 10.90 -2.31 10.42
CA PRO A 129 12.28 -1.91 10.16
C PRO A 129 12.34 -0.39 10.01
N PRO A 130 13.21 0.30 10.75
CA PRO A 130 13.19 1.75 10.88
C PRO A 130 13.70 2.44 9.62
N ASN A 131 13.39 2.10 8.43
CA ASN A 131 13.89 2.77 7.22
C ASN A 131 13.02 2.50 6.00
N ILE A 132 11.71 2.73 6.11
CA ILE A 132 10.98 3.18 4.95
C ILE A 132 11.01 4.70 5.08
N ALA A 133 11.74 5.36 4.20
CA ALA A 133 11.86 6.81 4.21
C ALA A 133 10.47 7.44 4.25
N GLU A 134 10.22 8.32 5.20
CA GLU A 134 9.07 9.22 5.13
C GLU A 134 9.37 10.19 3.98
N LEU A 135 8.81 9.90 2.83
CA LEU A 135 8.76 10.88 1.77
C LEU A 135 7.79 11.95 2.17
N THR A 136 8.34 13.00 2.66
CA THR A 136 7.63 14.23 2.88
C THR A 136 7.51 14.98 1.58
N ALA A 137 6.43 14.75 0.89
CA ALA A 137 5.95 15.62 -0.17
C ALA A 137 5.44 16.97 0.39
N ILE A 138 6.12 17.53 1.39
CA ILE A 138 5.84 18.86 1.91
C ILE A 138 7.07 19.74 1.68
N SER A 139 7.17 20.29 0.51
CA SER A 139 7.98 21.47 0.28
C SER A 139 7.06 22.69 0.30
N LEU A 140 7.24 23.56 1.28
CA LEU A 140 6.51 24.82 1.44
C LEU A 140 7.17 25.95 0.66
N SER A 141 7.69 25.70 -0.54
CA SER A 141 8.19 26.77 -1.38
C SER A 141 7.01 27.49 -2.06
N PRO A 142 6.84 28.83 -1.87
CA PRO A 142 5.72 29.58 -2.47
C PRO A 142 5.78 29.66 -4.00
N GLU A 143 6.91 29.33 -4.61
CA GLU A 143 7.21 29.63 -6.01
C GLU A 143 7.04 28.44 -6.97
N SER A 144 6.68 27.25 -6.50
CA SER A 144 6.57 26.09 -7.38
C SER A 144 5.17 25.89 -7.94
N ARG A 145 5.14 25.43 -9.19
CA ARG A 145 3.95 25.01 -9.93
C ARG A 145 3.56 23.58 -9.55
N SER A 146 3.02 23.39 -8.35
CA SER A 146 2.56 22.07 -7.92
C SER A 146 1.08 22.09 -7.58
N LEU A 147 0.42 20.95 -7.57
CA LEU A 147 -0.96 20.84 -7.08
C LEU A 147 -1.03 21.34 -5.65
N ARG A 148 -1.98 22.23 -5.41
CA ARG A 148 -2.24 22.75 -4.08
C ARG A 148 -3.18 21.82 -3.34
N GLY A 149 -2.94 21.66 -2.06
CA GLY A 149 -3.73 20.82 -1.19
C GLY A 149 -3.98 21.44 0.16
N ARG A 150 -4.85 20.79 0.89
CA ARG A 150 -5.17 21.05 2.28
C ARG A 150 -5.26 19.75 3.04
N ILE A 151 -4.81 19.76 4.28
CA ILE A 151 -5.06 18.64 5.18
C ILE A 151 -6.27 18.97 6.05
N LEU A 152 -7.14 18.00 6.21
CA LEU A 152 -8.41 18.09 6.91
C LEU A 152 -8.44 17.09 8.06
N GLY A 153 -8.90 17.52 9.21
CA GLY A 153 -9.14 16.69 10.39
C GLY A 153 -10.30 17.23 11.22
N PHE A 154 -10.75 16.49 12.20
CA PHE A 154 -11.83 16.97 13.09
C PHE A 154 -11.29 17.93 14.16
N GLU A 155 -12.08 18.93 14.52
CA GLU A 155 -11.75 19.88 15.61
C GLU A 155 -12.13 19.35 16.99
N GLY A 156 -12.37 18.10 17.15
CA GLY A 156 -12.75 17.45 18.39
C GLY A 156 -13.41 16.12 18.11
N SER A 157 -14.05 15.54 19.12
CA SER A 157 -14.79 14.29 18.92
C SER A 157 -15.95 14.50 17.95
N PRO A 158 -15.94 13.89 16.75
CA PRO A 158 -17.04 14.02 15.82
C PRO A 158 -18.30 13.37 16.38
N VAL A 159 -19.46 13.94 16.05
CA VAL A 159 -20.75 13.31 16.39
C VAL A 159 -20.95 12.10 15.47
N ILE A 160 -20.56 10.93 15.98
CA ILE A 160 -20.64 9.67 15.23
C ILE A 160 -21.96 8.97 15.55
N PRO A 161 -22.83 8.68 14.60
CA PRO A 161 -23.99 7.83 14.81
C PRO A 161 -23.58 6.49 15.42
N ARG A 162 -24.36 5.98 16.41
CA ARG A 162 -24.04 4.73 17.11
C ARG A 162 -23.71 3.55 16.19
N GLN A 163 -24.36 3.50 15.02
CA GLN A 163 -24.15 2.46 14.01
C GLN A 163 -22.80 2.58 13.27
N LYS A 164 -22.11 3.71 13.38
CA LYS A 164 -20.85 4.00 12.67
C LYS A 164 -19.63 4.14 13.59
N ARG A 165 -19.76 3.86 14.90
CA ARG A 165 -18.71 4.11 15.90
C ARG A 165 -17.39 3.35 15.69
N ASN A 166 -17.43 2.27 14.91
CA ASN A 166 -16.25 1.47 14.56
C ASN A 166 -15.93 1.57 13.06
N GLN A 167 -16.43 2.61 12.38
CA GLN A 167 -16.26 2.80 10.96
C GLN A 167 -15.40 4.03 10.70
N ASP A 168 -14.87 4.08 9.52
CA ASP A 168 -14.10 5.15 8.94
C ASP A 168 -14.91 6.47 8.87
N VAL A 169 -14.82 7.25 9.93
CA VAL A 169 -15.63 8.45 10.09
C VAL A 169 -15.24 9.52 9.09
N ILE A 170 -13.91 9.65 8.83
CA ILE A 170 -13.43 10.74 7.98
C ILE A 170 -13.81 10.55 6.52
N ALA A 171 -13.73 9.31 6.01
CA ALA A 171 -14.17 9.04 4.65
C ALA A 171 -15.69 9.18 4.50
N TRP A 172 -16.47 8.77 5.51
CA TRP A 172 -17.91 9.03 5.53
C TRP A 172 -18.25 10.53 5.52
N GLN A 173 -17.44 11.35 6.22
CA GLN A 173 -17.65 12.80 6.26
C GLN A 173 -17.46 13.44 4.90
N ILE A 174 -16.46 13.02 4.13
CA ILE A 174 -16.17 13.62 2.81
C ILE A 174 -16.83 12.90 1.63
N LEU A 175 -17.48 11.77 1.84
CA LEU A 175 -18.13 11.02 0.76
C LEU A 175 -19.18 11.86 -0.03
N PRO A 176 -20.00 12.76 0.59
CA PRO A 176 -20.85 13.68 -0.15
C PRO A 176 -20.07 14.61 -1.09
N LEU A 177 -18.95 15.17 -0.63
CA LEU A 177 -18.07 16.00 -1.45
C LEU A 177 -17.59 15.23 -2.68
N VAL A 178 -17.12 14.01 -2.49
CA VAL A 178 -16.65 13.16 -3.60
C VAL A 178 -17.79 12.80 -4.55
N LYS A 179 -18.97 12.44 -4.03
CA LYS A 179 -20.15 12.10 -4.84
C LYS A 179 -20.69 13.30 -5.65
N SER A 180 -20.46 14.52 -5.19
CA SER A 180 -20.81 15.73 -5.93
C SER A 180 -19.78 16.17 -6.98
N GLY A 181 -18.71 15.39 -7.20
CA GLY A 181 -17.58 15.82 -8.04
C GLY A 181 -16.77 16.95 -7.40
N PHE A 182 -16.62 16.95 -6.09
CA PHE A 182 -15.87 17.93 -5.30
C PHE A 182 -16.45 19.36 -5.30
N THR A 183 -17.72 19.51 -5.63
CA THR A 183 -18.41 20.81 -5.70
C THR A 183 -19.17 21.16 -4.41
N ASP A 184 -19.80 20.18 -3.74
CA ASP A 184 -20.48 20.39 -2.46
C ASP A 184 -19.52 20.29 -1.28
N ARG A 185 -19.14 21.47 -0.76
CA ARG A 185 -18.18 21.61 0.33
C ARG A 185 -18.80 21.64 1.73
N ALA A 186 -20.11 21.53 1.85
CA ALA A 186 -20.79 21.61 3.15
C ALA A 186 -20.28 20.56 4.16
N SER A 187 -19.84 19.42 3.68
CA SER A 187 -19.25 18.38 4.53
C SER A 187 -17.93 18.79 5.21
N LEU A 188 -17.24 19.82 4.69
CA LEU A 188 -15.99 20.33 5.23
C LEU A 188 -16.18 21.28 6.40
N ASP A 189 -17.37 21.84 6.60
CA ASP A 189 -17.66 22.80 7.68
C ASP A 189 -17.43 22.22 9.10
N ALA A 190 -17.51 20.89 9.23
CA ALA A 190 -17.22 20.18 10.48
C ALA A 190 -15.74 19.82 10.67
N MET A 191 -14.88 20.21 9.74
CA MET A 191 -13.47 19.84 9.71
C MET A 191 -12.59 21.06 9.90
N LYS A 192 -11.41 20.82 10.44
CA LYS A 192 -10.35 21.81 10.57
C LYS A 192 -9.30 21.59 9.49
N GLU A 193 -8.88 22.70 8.89
CA GLU A 193 -7.75 22.70 7.98
C GLU A 193 -6.42 22.87 8.76
N GLY A 194 -5.42 22.10 8.36
CA GLY A 194 -4.03 22.33 8.75
C GLY A 194 -3.34 23.30 7.80
N SER A 195 -2.03 23.22 7.73
CA SER A 195 -1.23 24.05 6.83
C SER A 195 -1.55 23.72 5.35
N PRO A 196 -1.43 24.72 4.45
CA PRO A 196 -1.50 24.44 3.01
C PRO A 196 -0.48 23.40 2.58
N LEU A 197 -0.90 22.51 1.69
CA LEU A 197 -0.08 21.42 1.16
C LEU A 197 0.28 21.66 -0.29
N ARG A 198 1.34 21.00 -0.71
CA ARG A 198 1.80 20.86 -2.07
C ARG A 198 1.94 19.37 -2.39
N PHE A 199 1.50 18.94 -3.55
CA PHE A 199 1.64 17.58 -4.01
C PHE A 199 2.88 17.44 -4.89
N SER A 200 3.78 16.54 -4.54
CA SER A 200 4.84 16.08 -5.44
C SER A 200 4.60 14.63 -5.87
N GLY A 201 4.24 13.76 -4.96
CA GLY A 201 3.94 12.35 -5.21
C GLY A 201 3.46 11.63 -3.94
N ILE A 202 3.03 10.38 -4.06
CA ILE A 202 2.73 9.49 -2.94
C ILE A 202 3.59 8.25 -3.08
N ALA A 203 4.58 8.09 -2.21
CA ALA A 203 5.38 6.87 -2.09
C ALA A 203 6.01 6.80 -0.69
N GLY A 204 5.70 5.78 0.09
CA GLY A 204 6.32 5.54 1.40
C GLY A 204 5.38 5.53 2.58
N ASN A 205 5.92 5.87 3.74
CA ASN A 205 5.21 5.93 5.02
C ASN A 205 5.01 7.41 5.43
N PHE A 206 3.83 7.74 5.92
CA PHE A 206 3.40 9.11 6.20
C PHE A 206 3.01 9.32 7.67
N LYS A 207 3.57 8.57 8.59
CA LYS A 207 3.20 8.58 10.02
C LYS A 207 3.27 9.98 10.66
N THR A 208 4.29 10.79 10.33
CA THR A 208 4.47 12.14 10.90
C THR A 208 3.85 13.23 10.02
N PHE A 209 3.29 12.86 8.88
CA PHE A 209 2.73 13.83 7.93
C PHE A 209 1.68 14.76 8.53
N PRO A 210 0.65 14.29 9.27
CA PRO A 210 -0.35 15.19 9.84
C PRO A 210 0.22 16.20 10.83
N ASP A 211 1.24 15.84 11.62
CA ASP A 211 1.90 16.77 12.56
C ASP A 211 2.64 17.87 11.81
N ARG A 212 3.41 17.49 10.80
CA ARG A 212 4.17 18.41 9.98
C ARG A 212 3.25 19.33 9.17
N ALA A 213 2.07 18.83 8.83
CA ALA A 213 1.01 19.60 8.18
C ALA A 213 0.18 20.44 9.16
N GLY A 214 0.56 20.49 10.43
CA GLY A 214 -0.06 21.39 11.42
C GLY A 214 -1.42 20.94 11.95
N LEU A 215 -1.78 19.66 11.81
CA LEU A 215 -2.96 19.12 12.47
C LEU A 215 -2.70 18.87 13.96
N ALA A 216 -3.69 19.23 14.77
CA ALA A 216 -3.62 18.99 16.19
C ALA A 216 -3.60 17.47 16.53
N PRO A 217 -2.94 17.05 17.64
CA PRO A 217 -2.80 15.64 17.99
C PRO A 217 -4.14 14.88 18.11
N TYR A 218 -5.21 15.53 18.57
CA TYR A 218 -6.53 14.90 18.67
C TYR A 218 -7.15 14.55 17.32
N SER A 219 -6.78 15.25 16.23
CA SER A 219 -7.27 14.92 14.88
C SER A 219 -6.86 13.52 14.48
N ARG A 220 -5.78 12.98 15.04
CA ARG A 220 -5.30 11.63 14.74
C ARG A 220 -6.21 10.53 15.28
N GLU A 221 -6.96 10.79 16.36
CA GLU A 221 -7.88 9.80 16.94
C GLU A 221 -9.04 9.45 15.98
N TYR A 222 -9.36 10.38 15.07
CA TYR A 222 -10.51 10.26 14.16
C TYR A 222 -10.13 10.23 12.69
N GLY A 223 -8.84 10.30 12.40
CA GLY A 223 -8.29 10.29 11.06
C GLY A 223 -8.06 11.69 10.46
N TRP A 224 -7.42 11.68 9.32
CA TRP A 224 -7.11 12.88 8.54
C TRP A 224 -7.15 12.57 7.04
N LEU A 225 -7.40 13.62 6.24
CA LEU A 225 -7.37 13.55 4.79
C LEU A 225 -6.60 14.75 4.23
N ALA A 226 -5.69 14.45 3.31
CA ALA A 226 -5.12 15.44 2.42
C ALA A 226 -5.93 15.43 1.12
N TRP A 227 -6.41 16.60 0.71
CA TRP A 227 -7.09 16.79 -0.55
C TRP A 227 -6.32 17.79 -1.40
N TYR A 228 -5.86 17.33 -2.56
CA TYR A 228 -5.13 18.12 -3.55
C TYR A 228 -6.02 18.36 -4.76
N GLN A 229 -5.92 19.56 -5.34
CA GLN A 229 -6.72 19.93 -6.50
C GLN A 229 -5.95 20.91 -7.40
N GLY A 230 -6.26 20.86 -8.68
CA GLY A 230 -5.73 21.80 -9.67
C GLY A 230 -5.84 21.27 -11.09
N THR A 231 -5.48 22.12 -12.04
CA THR A 231 -5.45 21.75 -13.45
C THR A 231 -4.06 21.20 -13.79
N VAL A 232 -4.01 20.04 -14.41
CA VAL A 232 -2.76 19.39 -14.82
C VAL A 232 -2.78 19.01 -16.28
N SER A 233 -1.62 19.06 -16.91
CA SER A 233 -1.40 18.62 -18.30
C SER A 233 -0.61 17.33 -18.28
N PRO A 234 -1.12 16.22 -18.85
CA PRO A 234 -0.37 15.00 -18.98
C PRO A 234 0.82 15.22 -19.93
N PRO A 235 1.93 14.52 -19.76
CA PRO A 235 3.12 14.68 -20.61
C PRO A 235 2.86 14.29 -22.08
N LYS A 236 1.90 13.42 -22.31
CA LYS A 236 1.48 12.96 -23.65
C LYS A 236 -0.03 12.68 -23.63
N LYS A 237 -0.71 12.90 -24.74
CA LYS A 237 -2.11 12.47 -24.92
C LYS A 237 -2.19 10.94 -24.98
N GLY A 238 -3.34 10.39 -24.65
CA GLY A 238 -3.57 8.95 -24.72
C GLY A 238 -4.43 8.41 -23.61
N ARG A 239 -4.39 7.10 -23.45
CA ARG A 239 -5.12 6.40 -22.39
C ARG A 239 -4.19 6.13 -21.22
N TYR A 240 -4.72 6.35 -20.02
CA TYR A 240 -4.00 6.19 -18.77
C TYR A 240 -4.80 5.36 -17.77
N ARG A 241 -4.13 4.77 -16.81
CA ARG A 241 -4.73 4.22 -15.61
C ARG A 241 -3.81 4.38 -14.42
N PHE A 242 -4.40 4.49 -13.25
CA PHE A 242 -3.66 4.54 -12.00
C PHE A 242 -3.46 3.15 -11.42
N TRP A 243 -2.33 2.98 -10.76
CA TRP A 243 -1.98 1.86 -9.93
C TRP A 243 -1.61 2.35 -8.55
N GLY A 244 -1.90 1.58 -7.52
CA GLY A 244 -1.45 1.96 -6.19
C GLY A 244 -2.31 1.45 -5.06
N TYR A 245 -2.03 1.96 -3.91
CA TYR A 245 -2.75 1.70 -2.68
C TYR A 245 -2.52 2.81 -1.67
N ALA A 246 -3.38 2.92 -0.67
CA ALA A 246 -3.10 3.57 0.59
C ALA A 246 -3.71 2.80 1.76
N ASP A 247 -3.05 2.88 2.87
CA ASP A 247 -3.58 2.55 4.16
C ASP A 247 -3.89 3.88 4.87
N ASN A 248 -5.12 4.44 4.75
CA ASN A 248 -6.38 3.78 4.41
C ASN A 248 -7.06 4.36 3.16
N HIS A 249 -6.82 5.62 2.78
CA HIS A 249 -7.57 6.32 1.73
C HIS A 249 -6.71 6.77 0.59
N LEU A 250 -7.11 6.41 -0.63
CA LEU A 250 -6.55 6.93 -1.86
C LEU A 250 -7.62 6.97 -2.94
N LEU A 251 -7.88 8.15 -3.46
CA LEU A 251 -8.86 8.37 -4.52
C LEU A 251 -8.32 9.42 -5.49
N VAL A 252 -8.48 9.17 -6.78
CA VAL A 252 -8.18 10.13 -7.84
C VAL A 252 -9.42 10.36 -8.69
N ALA A 253 -9.73 11.63 -8.95
CA ALA A 253 -10.77 12.04 -9.87
C ALA A 253 -10.19 12.94 -10.96
N ILE A 254 -10.69 12.76 -12.18
CA ILE A 254 -10.36 13.55 -13.36
C ILE A 254 -11.65 14.19 -13.87
N ASN A 255 -11.64 15.51 -14.04
CA ASN A 255 -12.81 16.29 -14.46
C ASN A 255 -14.05 15.90 -13.64
N GLU A 256 -13.93 15.99 -12.31
CA GLU A 256 -14.98 15.70 -11.32
C GLU A 256 -15.42 14.21 -11.23
N LYS A 257 -14.86 13.33 -12.07
CA LYS A 257 -15.20 11.91 -12.11
C LYS A 257 -14.13 11.08 -11.43
N PRO A 258 -14.46 10.32 -10.36
CA PRO A 258 -13.54 9.37 -9.78
C PRO A 258 -13.10 8.31 -10.81
N VAL A 259 -11.78 8.20 -11.03
CA VAL A 259 -11.16 7.27 -11.99
C VAL A 259 -10.31 6.20 -11.31
N PHE A 260 -9.97 6.39 -10.05
CA PHE A 260 -9.17 5.43 -9.29
C PHE A 260 -9.54 5.44 -7.81
N GLU A 261 -9.67 4.26 -7.23
CA GLU A 261 -9.89 4.04 -5.81
C GLU A 261 -8.91 2.96 -5.32
N GLY A 262 -7.87 3.38 -4.62
CA GLY A 262 -6.80 2.53 -4.06
C GLY A 262 -6.86 2.40 -2.54
N SER A 263 -7.99 2.73 -1.93
CA SER A 263 -8.17 2.68 -0.49
C SER A 263 -8.23 1.25 0.05
N ARG A 264 -8.12 1.12 1.35
CA ARG A 264 -8.34 -0.11 2.08
C ARG A 264 -9.71 -0.73 1.77
N ARG A 265 -9.84 -2.06 1.93
CA ARG A 265 -11.03 -2.84 1.49
C ARG A 265 -12.36 -2.40 2.08
N ASP A 266 -12.36 -1.85 3.27
CA ASP A 266 -13.55 -1.43 4.02
C ASP A 266 -13.83 0.08 3.92
N SER A 267 -13.09 0.80 3.09
CA SER A 267 -13.33 2.23 2.86
C SER A 267 -14.73 2.50 2.29
N PRO A 268 -15.43 3.54 2.79
CA PRO A 268 -16.70 4.00 2.23
C PRO A 268 -16.62 4.44 0.76
N PHE A 269 -15.45 4.74 0.24
CA PHE A 269 -15.27 5.11 -1.17
C PHE A 269 -15.63 3.99 -2.15
N LYS A 270 -15.77 2.75 -1.68
CA LYS A 270 -16.31 1.66 -2.50
C LYS A 270 -17.75 1.90 -2.95
N GLU A 271 -18.51 2.73 -2.24
CA GLU A 271 -19.85 3.12 -2.69
C GLU A 271 -19.85 3.90 -4.02
N LEU A 272 -18.70 4.41 -4.44
CA LEU A 272 -18.55 5.08 -5.74
C LEU A 272 -18.61 4.08 -6.90
N GLY A 273 -18.46 2.79 -6.65
CA GLY A 273 -18.56 1.74 -7.66
C GLY A 273 -17.48 1.79 -8.74
N ILE A 274 -16.31 2.37 -8.43
CA ILE A 274 -15.19 2.44 -9.38
C ILE A 274 -14.66 1.02 -9.59
N PRO A 275 -14.59 0.54 -10.84
CA PRO A 275 -13.98 -0.74 -11.12
C PRO A 275 -12.52 -0.75 -10.68
N ARG A 276 -12.14 -1.79 -9.93
CA ARG A 276 -10.76 -2.00 -9.54
C ARG A 276 -10.40 -3.48 -9.60
N THR A 277 -9.18 -3.76 -9.99
CA THR A 277 -8.60 -5.09 -9.91
C THR A 277 -7.45 -5.05 -8.93
N ASN A 278 -7.52 -5.87 -7.88
CA ASN A 278 -6.37 -6.05 -7.01
C ASN A 278 -5.38 -6.99 -7.69
N HIS A 279 -4.11 -6.60 -7.72
CA HIS A 279 -3.07 -7.43 -8.31
C HIS A 279 -2.37 -8.22 -7.20
N PRO A 280 -2.56 -9.53 -7.12
CA PRO A 280 -1.98 -10.34 -6.03
C PRO A 280 -0.45 -10.39 -6.07
N SER A 281 0.13 -10.30 -7.26
CA SER A 281 1.58 -10.36 -7.48
C SER A 281 2.32 -9.05 -7.19
N TYR A 282 1.58 -7.94 -6.99
CA TYR A 282 2.19 -6.68 -6.58
C TYR A 282 1.97 -6.48 -5.09
N PRO A 283 2.99 -6.74 -4.30
CA PRO A 283 2.94 -6.53 -2.89
C PRO A 283 2.83 -5.03 -2.56
N CYS A 284 2.00 -4.69 -1.61
CA CYS A 284 1.95 -3.38 -1.00
C CYS A 284 2.52 -3.42 0.42
N LEU A 285 2.89 -2.26 0.95
CA LEU A 285 3.38 -2.13 2.32
C LEU A 285 2.34 -2.55 3.35
N ASN A 286 1.06 -2.54 2.96
CA ASN A 286 -0.05 -2.98 3.77
C ASN A 286 -1.02 -3.84 2.94
N ALA A 287 -1.18 -5.09 3.33
CA ALA A 287 -1.98 -6.06 2.60
C ALA A 287 -3.49 -5.79 2.64
N MET A 288 -3.98 -5.09 3.65
CA MET A 288 -5.41 -4.74 3.72
C MET A 288 -5.82 -3.73 2.64
N ALA A 289 -4.88 -2.92 2.17
CA ALA A 289 -5.12 -2.03 1.05
C ALA A 289 -5.26 -2.82 -0.26
N GLY A 290 -4.36 -3.76 -0.53
CA GLY A 290 -4.22 -4.45 -1.80
C GLY A 290 -3.73 -3.49 -2.90
N PHE A 291 -2.73 -3.90 -3.67
CA PHE A 291 -2.27 -3.09 -4.80
C PHE A 291 -3.35 -3.09 -5.89
N ALA A 292 -3.98 -1.95 -6.08
CA ALA A 292 -5.13 -1.80 -6.97
C ALA A 292 -4.72 -1.25 -8.34
N CYS A 293 -5.44 -1.70 -9.36
CA CYS A 293 -5.44 -1.15 -10.70
C CYS A 293 -6.81 -0.55 -10.99
N GLY A 294 -6.86 0.71 -11.39
CA GLY A 294 -8.06 1.37 -11.87
C GLY A 294 -8.41 1.05 -13.33
N PRO A 295 -9.58 1.47 -13.81
CA PRO A 295 -9.93 1.37 -15.22
C PRO A 295 -9.07 2.32 -16.07
N TRP A 296 -8.96 2.01 -17.36
CA TRP A 296 -8.41 2.93 -18.33
C TRP A 296 -9.33 4.14 -18.54
N PHE A 297 -8.75 5.34 -18.63
CA PHE A 297 -9.45 6.56 -18.99
C PHE A 297 -8.70 7.32 -20.10
N ASP A 298 -9.47 8.02 -20.92
CA ASP A 298 -8.93 8.73 -22.08
C ASP A 298 -8.60 10.18 -21.73
N LEU A 299 -7.44 10.65 -22.20
CA LEU A 299 -6.99 12.03 -22.10
C LEU A 299 -6.72 12.58 -23.51
N GLU A 300 -7.75 13.21 -24.07
CA GLU A 300 -7.68 13.82 -25.41
C GLU A 300 -7.36 15.31 -25.34
N GLY A 301 -7.70 15.95 -24.23
CA GLY A 301 -7.43 17.37 -23.96
C GLY A 301 -5.98 17.65 -23.59
N ASP A 302 -5.61 18.92 -23.62
CA ASP A 302 -4.27 19.38 -23.23
C ASP A 302 -4.12 19.48 -21.70
N SER A 303 -5.22 19.68 -20.98
CA SER A 303 -5.26 19.74 -19.51
C SER A 303 -6.55 19.15 -18.96
N VAL A 304 -6.51 18.75 -17.70
CA VAL A 304 -7.66 18.19 -16.95
C VAL A 304 -7.67 18.71 -15.52
N GLN A 305 -8.85 18.83 -14.96
CA GLN A 305 -9.00 19.05 -13.52
C GLN A 305 -8.68 17.74 -12.79
N LEU A 306 -7.80 17.81 -11.81
CA LEU A 306 -7.44 16.71 -10.94
C LEU A 306 -7.87 16.99 -9.51
N ASP A 307 -8.52 16.01 -8.88
CA ASP A 307 -8.75 15.94 -7.46
C ASP A 307 -8.15 14.65 -6.92
N LEU A 308 -7.34 14.74 -5.88
CA LEU A 308 -6.67 13.62 -5.26
C LEU A 308 -6.89 13.65 -3.75
N VAL A 309 -7.41 12.57 -3.20
CA VAL A 309 -7.61 12.39 -1.76
C VAL A 309 -6.68 11.28 -1.27
N PHE A 310 -5.96 11.58 -0.19
CA PHE A 310 -5.07 10.66 0.49
C PHE A 310 -5.21 10.82 2.01
N GLY A 311 -5.27 9.73 2.77
CA GLY A 311 -5.43 9.86 4.22
C GLY A 311 -5.50 8.58 5.02
N GLU A 312 -5.81 8.75 6.30
CA GLU A 312 -5.76 7.73 7.35
C GLU A 312 -6.97 7.82 8.26
N ILE A 313 -7.47 6.68 8.75
CA ILE A 313 -8.64 6.63 9.66
C ILE A 313 -8.29 6.78 11.14
N MET A 314 -7.10 6.40 11.55
CA MET A 314 -6.64 6.50 12.95
C MET A 314 -5.12 6.64 12.99
N ASN A 315 -4.57 6.89 14.17
CA ASN A 315 -3.16 7.16 14.40
C ASN A 315 -2.26 5.92 14.24
N HIS A 316 -2.26 5.30 13.07
CA HIS A 316 -1.44 4.15 12.76
C HIS A 316 -0.40 4.45 11.67
N GLN A 317 0.23 3.42 11.16
CA GLN A 317 1.23 3.55 10.12
C GLN A 317 0.54 3.78 8.77
N THR A 318 0.51 5.02 8.34
CA THR A 318 -0.01 5.38 7.02
C THR A 318 1.04 5.09 5.97
N SER A 319 0.70 4.29 4.99
CA SER A 319 1.54 4.04 3.82
C SER A 319 0.76 4.25 2.54
N GLY A 320 1.46 4.58 1.48
CA GLY A 320 0.82 4.78 0.18
C GLY A 320 1.81 4.72 -0.97
N LEU A 321 1.27 4.40 -2.14
CA LEU A 321 1.97 4.44 -3.41
C LEU A 321 0.96 4.77 -4.51
N LEU A 322 1.26 5.77 -5.33
CA LEU A 322 0.43 6.15 -6.47
C LEU A 322 1.27 6.20 -7.74
N LEU A 323 0.97 5.30 -8.66
CA LEU A 323 1.66 5.15 -9.93
C LEU A 323 0.71 5.43 -11.09
N ILE A 324 1.29 5.75 -12.24
CA ILE A 324 0.56 6.00 -13.48
C ILE A 324 1.11 5.13 -14.59
N GLU A 325 0.21 4.54 -15.37
CA GLU A 325 0.53 3.77 -16.57
C GLU A 325 -0.12 4.42 -17.77
N ARG A 326 0.61 4.52 -18.89
CA ARG A 326 0.11 4.95 -20.18
C ARG A 326 0.02 3.76 -21.13
N GLU A 327 -1.08 3.63 -21.85
CA GLU A 327 -1.29 2.53 -22.79
C GLU A 327 -0.24 2.56 -23.92
N GLY A 328 0.35 1.41 -24.17
CA GLY A 328 1.37 1.24 -25.21
C GLY A 328 2.77 1.74 -24.86
N GLU A 329 2.99 2.22 -23.64
CA GLU A 329 4.32 2.56 -23.15
C GLU A 329 5.05 1.31 -22.67
N VAL A 330 6.36 1.24 -22.95
CA VAL A 330 7.21 0.14 -22.49
C VAL A 330 7.94 0.59 -21.24
N TYR A 331 7.71 -0.14 -20.16
CA TYR A 331 8.33 0.12 -18.86
C TYR A 331 9.51 -0.82 -18.63
N GLU A 332 10.53 -0.33 -17.92
CA GLU A 332 11.55 -1.21 -17.40
C GLU A 332 10.92 -2.26 -16.49
N GLU A 333 11.52 -3.43 -16.45
CA GLU A 333 11.08 -4.50 -15.58
C GLU A 333 12.04 -4.69 -14.41
N THR A 334 11.51 -5.16 -13.30
CA THR A 334 12.31 -5.70 -12.22
C THR A 334 13.01 -6.99 -12.72
N LYS A 335 14.01 -7.45 -11.98
CA LYS A 335 14.63 -8.77 -12.25
C LYS A 335 13.61 -9.95 -12.22
N TRP A 336 12.39 -9.70 -11.78
CA TRP A 336 11.30 -10.66 -11.68
C TRP A 336 10.26 -10.51 -12.79
N GLY A 337 10.50 -9.63 -13.79
CA GLY A 337 9.59 -9.38 -14.90
C GLY A 337 8.38 -8.52 -14.54
N GLN A 338 8.42 -7.79 -13.43
CA GLN A 338 7.35 -6.87 -13.06
C GLN A 338 7.64 -5.48 -13.62
N PRO A 339 6.68 -4.82 -14.30
CA PRO A 339 6.88 -3.46 -14.81
C PRO A 339 7.12 -2.47 -13.67
N ARG A 340 8.03 -1.53 -13.90
CA ARG A 340 8.27 -0.36 -13.05
C ARG A 340 7.44 0.81 -13.57
N TRP A 341 6.14 0.81 -13.29
CA TRP A 341 5.31 1.95 -13.65
C TRP A 341 5.82 3.23 -13.03
N SER A 342 5.57 4.35 -13.72
CA SER A 342 6.06 5.64 -13.25
C SER A 342 5.34 6.10 -12.00
N LEU A 343 6.08 6.63 -11.02
CA LEU A 343 5.49 7.34 -9.91
C LEU A 343 4.68 8.53 -10.45
N PHE A 344 3.46 8.71 -9.98
CA PHE A 344 2.65 9.86 -10.36
C PHE A 344 3.20 11.12 -9.69
N LEU A 345 3.72 12.02 -10.50
CA LEU A 345 4.37 13.26 -10.07
C LEU A 345 3.72 14.45 -10.77
N THR A 346 3.70 15.60 -10.09
CA THR A 346 3.21 16.87 -10.64
C THR A 346 4.25 17.98 -10.64
N GLU A 347 5.48 17.68 -10.25
CA GLU A 347 6.61 18.61 -10.28
C GLU A 347 7.93 17.87 -10.47
N VAL A 348 8.94 18.60 -10.89
CA VAL A 348 10.32 18.11 -10.94
C VAL A 348 10.87 18.01 -9.53
N LEU A 349 11.38 16.85 -9.18
CA LEU A 349 11.97 16.58 -7.88
C LEU A 349 13.43 17.02 -7.84
N SER A 350 13.90 17.40 -6.66
CA SER A 350 15.32 17.64 -6.40
C SER A 350 16.13 16.34 -6.51
N LYS A 351 17.43 16.45 -6.64
CA LYS A 351 18.33 15.29 -6.67
C LYS A 351 18.28 14.49 -5.38
N GLU A 352 18.09 15.16 -4.27
CA GLU A 352 17.97 14.58 -2.94
C GLU A 352 16.69 13.75 -2.84
N GLU A 353 15.55 14.29 -3.29
CA GLU A 353 14.26 13.57 -3.32
C GLU A 353 14.31 12.37 -4.25
N ILE A 354 14.93 12.50 -5.42
CA ILE A 354 15.13 11.37 -6.34
C ILE A 354 15.98 10.27 -5.68
N ALA A 355 17.07 10.65 -4.99
CA ALA A 355 17.93 9.67 -4.31
C ALA A 355 17.18 8.94 -3.18
N GLU A 356 16.32 9.63 -2.43
CA GLU A 356 15.48 9.04 -1.40
C GLU A 356 14.46 8.06 -2.01
N LEU A 357 13.82 8.43 -3.12
CA LEU A 357 12.88 7.57 -3.85
C LEU A 357 13.57 6.33 -4.42
N GLU A 358 14.75 6.46 -4.98
CA GLU A 358 15.54 5.35 -5.48
C GLU A 358 15.93 4.38 -4.35
N ASN A 359 16.29 4.91 -3.18
CA ASN A 359 16.55 4.10 -2.00
C ASN A 359 15.28 3.36 -1.53
N LEU A 360 14.13 4.06 -1.49
CA LEU A 360 12.84 3.43 -1.18
C LEU A 360 12.51 2.33 -2.18
N ARG A 361 12.62 2.61 -3.49
CA ARG A 361 12.39 1.61 -4.53
C ARG A 361 13.25 0.36 -4.32
N HIS A 362 14.54 0.56 -4.06
CA HIS A 362 15.44 -0.56 -3.79
C HIS A 362 15.00 -1.38 -2.56
N GLN A 363 14.59 -0.72 -1.49
CA GLN A 363 14.07 -1.39 -0.30
C GLN A 363 12.78 -2.18 -0.58
N LEU A 364 11.84 -1.60 -1.37
CA LEU A 364 10.62 -2.27 -1.78
C LEU A 364 10.92 -3.52 -2.60
N GLU A 365 11.79 -3.40 -3.61
CA GLU A 365 12.20 -4.52 -4.45
C GLU A 365 12.89 -5.63 -3.65
N MET A 366 13.80 -5.27 -2.74
CA MET A 366 14.49 -6.25 -1.88
C MET A 366 13.54 -7.01 -0.94
N LYS A 367 12.39 -6.42 -0.61
CA LYS A 367 11.37 -7.02 0.26
C LYS A 367 10.18 -7.56 -0.53
N LEU A 368 10.22 -7.51 -1.86
CA LEU A 368 9.09 -7.87 -2.73
C LEU A 368 7.81 -7.08 -2.43
N LEU A 369 7.96 -5.83 -2.05
CA LEU A 369 6.84 -4.96 -1.69
C LEU A 369 6.43 -4.00 -2.82
N GLY A 370 6.86 -4.26 -4.03
CA GLY A 370 6.56 -3.48 -5.22
C GLY A 370 7.79 -2.83 -5.84
N SER A 371 7.57 -2.10 -6.91
CA SER A 371 8.59 -1.30 -7.60
C SER A 371 7.91 -0.16 -8.33
N PHE A 372 8.69 0.85 -8.69
CA PHE A 372 8.26 1.98 -9.51
C PHE A 372 9.47 2.58 -10.21
N SER A 373 9.23 3.46 -11.19
CA SER A 373 10.27 4.32 -11.76
C SER A 373 10.01 5.78 -11.38
N VAL A 374 11.09 6.56 -11.31
CA VAL A 374 11.02 8.03 -11.19
C VAL A 374 11.47 8.58 -12.52
N SER A 375 10.57 9.25 -13.26
CA SER A 375 10.85 9.77 -14.60
C SER A 375 10.32 11.19 -14.75
N GLU A 376 11.17 12.11 -15.16
CA GLU A 376 10.76 13.48 -15.52
C GLU A 376 9.78 13.47 -16.72
N GLU A 377 9.88 12.48 -17.62
CA GLU A 377 8.97 12.35 -18.75
C GLU A 377 7.54 11.94 -18.37
N ALA A 378 7.32 11.52 -17.13
CA ALA A 378 6.02 11.13 -16.59
C ALA A 378 5.37 12.23 -15.72
N ILE A 379 5.98 13.40 -15.61
CA ILE A 379 5.45 14.51 -14.81
C ILE A 379 4.23 15.12 -15.48
N TRP A 380 3.17 15.27 -14.70
CA TRP A 380 1.97 15.98 -15.11
C TRP A 380 2.09 17.44 -14.69
N GLU A 381 2.37 18.32 -15.65
CA GLU A 381 2.61 19.73 -15.35
C GLU A 381 1.35 20.43 -14.81
N VAL A 382 1.50 21.13 -13.70
CA VAL A 382 0.41 21.96 -13.16
C VAL A 382 0.30 23.25 -13.99
N THR A 383 -0.86 23.45 -14.57
CA THR A 383 -1.21 24.67 -15.28
C THR A 383 -1.95 25.61 -14.33
N ASN A 384 -1.27 26.66 -13.87
CA ASN A 384 -1.94 27.72 -13.12
C ASN A 384 -2.69 28.61 -14.14
N GLU A 385 -4.01 28.69 -13.98
CA GLU A 385 -4.77 29.82 -14.47
C GLU A 385 -4.64 31.01 -13.50
#